data_d1a0732919d85f6d907dc5b4b0577192
#
_entry.id   d1a0732919d85f6d907dc5b4b0577192
#
_cell.length_a   1.000
_cell.length_b   1.000
_cell.length_c   1.000
_cell.angle_alpha   90.00
_cell.angle_beta   90.00
_cell.angle_gamma   90.00
#
_symmetry.space_group_name_H-M   'P 1'
#
loop_
_entity.id
_entity.type
_entity.pdbx_description
1 polymer ?
#
loop_
_entity_poly.entity_id
_entity_poly.type
_entity_poly.pdbx_seq_one_letter_code
_entity_poly.pdbx_strand_id
1 'polypeptide(L)'
;WARRTRHGDIAEVGGVPEASLIWPRVTSTVDNCLGQECPYLSDCFIAKARREALAADVLVINHHLFCADMAMKETGFAELLPGADAIILDEAHQLPEVASQFFGKSLSGRQLLELARDTVVEQSREARDFAALRQRANRLDPAVAALREALGPAERRAPWREVAGQPAVRESLDALGGALDGLRQALQEAAQRGKGLESCCRRGEDLAQRLALLTGAENARDTVRWFETRGSAFTLSLTPLDIAPAFRGRMEDQPGAWVFTSATLAVGQTFEHFAARLGLPDYDALRLDSPFDFARNTLLYQPPGLPDPAAPDYTAALVEASLPVLAASRGRAFLLFTSYRALREAESLLEGRLDYPLLVQGERPKAALLRQFRELGNAV
;
A
#
# COMPACT_ATOMS: atom_id res chain seq x y z
N TRP A 1 9.82 22.71 -4.89
CA TRP A 1 9.72 21.73 -3.82
C TRP A 1 11.12 21.31 -3.33
N ALA A 2 11.96 20.68 -4.13
CA ALA A 2 13.29 20.18 -3.75
C ALA A 2 14.18 21.20 -3.01
N ARG A 3 13.98 22.50 -3.25
CA ARG A 3 14.70 23.60 -2.56
C ARG A 3 14.02 24.07 -1.26
N ARG A 4 12.80 23.61 -0.98
CA ARG A 4 12.00 24.05 0.18
C ARG A 4 11.80 22.96 1.22
N THR A 5 11.83 21.69 0.81
CA THR A 5 11.69 20.57 1.72
C THR A 5 12.94 20.40 2.58
N ARG A 6 12.76 20.02 3.82
CA ARG A 6 13.84 19.69 4.77
C ARG A 6 14.08 18.19 4.86
N HIS A 7 13.01 17.41 4.71
CA HIS A 7 13.03 15.95 4.90
C HIS A 7 12.70 15.16 3.62
N GLY A 8 12.34 15.86 2.54
CA GLY A 8 11.89 15.20 1.31
C GLY A 8 10.44 14.73 1.34
N ASP A 9 9.67 15.15 2.35
CA ASP A 9 8.27 14.78 2.50
C ASP A 9 7.37 15.68 1.63
N ILE A 10 6.45 15.06 0.89
CA ILE A 10 5.47 15.78 0.07
C ILE A 10 4.50 16.60 0.92
N ALA A 11 4.23 16.17 2.15
CA ALA A 11 3.38 16.88 3.10
C ALA A 11 3.94 18.25 3.51
N GLU A 12 5.24 18.51 3.35
CA GLU A 12 5.86 19.82 3.58
C GLU A 12 5.44 20.87 2.53
N VAL A 13 4.76 20.46 1.47
CA VAL A 13 4.33 21.35 0.39
C VAL A 13 2.86 21.74 0.57
N GLY A 14 2.63 22.79 1.33
CA GLY A 14 1.28 23.24 1.70
C GLY A 14 0.35 23.72 0.56
N GLY A 15 0.78 23.68 -0.71
CA GLY A 15 -0.04 24.13 -1.84
C GLY A 15 -0.42 23.05 -2.85
N VAL A 16 0.03 21.81 -2.65
CA VAL A 16 -0.25 20.68 -3.57
C VAL A 16 -0.81 19.53 -2.75
N PRO A 17 -2.03 19.05 -3.02
CA PRO A 17 -2.60 17.90 -2.32
C PRO A 17 -1.72 16.66 -2.41
N GLU A 18 -1.62 15.87 -1.35
CA GLU A 18 -0.84 14.63 -1.31
C GLU A 18 -1.30 13.62 -2.38
N ALA A 19 -2.60 13.62 -2.72
CA ALA A 19 -3.17 12.79 -3.77
C ALA A 19 -2.93 13.31 -5.20
N SER A 20 -2.17 14.39 -5.39
CA SER A 20 -1.94 14.98 -6.72
C SER A 20 -1.18 14.04 -7.66
N LEU A 21 -1.66 13.93 -8.90
CA LEU A 21 -1.03 13.15 -9.96
C LEU A 21 0.36 13.68 -10.41
N ILE A 22 0.78 14.82 -9.87
CA ILE A 22 2.12 15.35 -10.17
C ILE A 22 3.22 14.59 -9.41
N TRP A 23 2.92 14.08 -8.19
CA TRP A 23 3.92 13.45 -7.34
C TRP A 23 4.61 12.26 -8.00
N PRO A 24 3.92 11.30 -8.63
CA PRO A 24 4.57 10.19 -9.34
C PRO A 24 5.48 10.61 -10.51
N ARG A 25 5.40 11.87 -10.94
CA ARG A 25 6.25 12.41 -12.02
C ARG A 25 7.52 13.10 -11.53
N VAL A 26 7.57 13.44 -10.25
CA VAL A 26 8.68 14.22 -9.65
C VAL A 26 9.32 13.53 -8.45
N THR A 27 8.81 12.36 -8.06
CA THR A 27 9.37 11.52 -6.99
C THR A 27 9.88 10.20 -7.57
N SER A 28 10.90 9.64 -6.96
CA SER A 28 11.37 8.29 -7.28
C SER A 28 10.53 7.24 -6.55
N THR A 29 10.39 6.08 -7.18
CA THR A 29 9.84 4.88 -6.57
C THR A 29 10.97 3.91 -6.23
N VAL A 30 10.66 2.83 -5.48
CA VAL A 30 11.63 1.75 -5.23
C VAL A 30 12.12 1.15 -6.54
N ASP A 31 11.22 1.05 -7.54
CA ASP A 31 11.50 0.40 -8.82
C ASP A 31 12.49 1.19 -9.70
N ASN A 32 12.50 2.54 -9.62
CA ASN A 32 13.38 3.37 -10.45
C ASN A 32 14.54 4.01 -9.67
N CYS A 33 14.73 3.65 -8.40
CA CYS A 33 15.82 4.13 -7.57
C CYS A 33 17.12 3.38 -7.92
N LEU A 34 18.18 4.10 -8.27
CA LEU A 34 19.50 3.54 -8.55
C LEU A 34 20.31 3.21 -7.28
N GLY A 35 19.76 3.46 -6.09
CA GLY A 35 20.43 3.15 -4.82
C GLY A 35 21.77 3.86 -4.69
N GLN A 36 22.81 3.09 -4.34
CA GLN A 36 24.17 3.62 -4.16
C GLN A 36 24.83 4.11 -5.47
N GLU A 37 24.33 3.68 -6.61
CA GLU A 37 24.84 4.10 -7.92
C GLU A 37 24.20 5.41 -8.44
N CYS A 38 23.31 6.02 -7.64
CA CYS A 38 22.64 7.26 -8.01
C CYS A 38 23.63 8.44 -7.99
N PRO A 39 23.74 9.22 -9.08
CA PRO A 39 24.64 10.38 -9.12
C PRO A 39 24.24 11.50 -8.14
N TYR A 40 23.03 11.45 -7.60
CA TYR A 40 22.49 12.42 -6.63
C TYR A 40 22.42 11.86 -5.21
N LEU A 41 23.16 10.79 -4.91
CA LEU A 41 23.10 10.09 -3.61
C LEU A 41 23.45 11.00 -2.42
N SER A 42 24.40 11.94 -2.59
CA SER A 42 24.79 12.90 -1.57
C SER A 42 23.64 13.79 -1.10
N ASP A 43 22.76 14.16 -2.02
CA ASP A 43 21.63 15.08 -1.78
C ASP A 43 20.30 14.32 -1.58
N CYS A 44 20.35 12.99 -1.59
CA CYS A 44 19.15 12.15 -1.50
C CYS A 44 18.58 12.14 -0.08
N PHE A 45 17.34 12.58 0.07
CA PHE A 45 16.63 12.58 1.34
C PHE A 45 16.42 11.18 1.92
N ILE A 46 16.18 10.16 1.06
CA ILE A 46 16.05 8.76 1.51
C ILE A 46 17.38 8.25 2.04
N ALA A 47 18.50 8.54 1.37
CA ALA A 47 19.83 8.15 1.85
C ALA A 47 20.19 8.85 3.16
N LYS A 48 19.77 10.10 3.34
CA LYS A 48 19.92 10.84 4.59
C LYS A 48 19.08 10.21 5.70
N ALA A 49 17.80 9.95 5.46
CA ALA A 49 16.90 9.32 6.42
C ALA A 49 17.40 7.93 6.85
N ARG A 50 17.95 7.13 5.92
CA ARG A 50 18.55 5.83 6.26
C ARG A 50 19.78 5.96 7.15
N ARG A 51 20.64 6.95 6.90
CA ARG A 51 21.80 7.21 7.77
C ARG A 51 21.39 7.65 9.16
N GLU A 52 20.36 8.48 9.27
CA GLU A 52 19.79 8.89 10.55
C GLU A 52 19.16 7.70 11.28
N ALA A 53 18.46 6.81 10.57
CA ALA A 53 17.89 5.59 11.13
C ALA A 53 18.97 4.63 11.68
N LEU A 54 20.10 4.48 10.97
CA LEU A 54 21.23 3.66 11.43
C LEU A 54 21.93 4.19 12.69
N ALA A 55 21.82 5.49 12.95
CA ALA A 55 22.40 6.16 14.11
C ALA A 55 21.42 6.32 15.28
N ALA A 56 20.16 5.94 15.10
CA ALA A 56 19.12 6.14 16.11
C ALA A 56 19.09 4.99 17.12
N ASP A 57 18.93 5.32 18.40
CA ASP A 57 18.69 4.34 19.46
C ASP A 57 17.26 3.80 19.46
N VAL A 58 16.31 4.60 18.98
CA VAL A 58 14.90 4.23 18.85
C VAL A 58 14.41 4.63 17.45
N LEU A 59 13.84 3.67 16.73
CA LEU A 59 13.31 3.88 15.39
C LEU A 59 11.81 3.55 15.34
N VAL A 60 11.00 4.52 14.92
CA VAL A 60 9.55 4.34 14.74
C VAL A 60 9.23 4.26 13.26
N ILE A 61 8.65 3.14 12.84
CA ILE A 61 8.29 2.86 11.45
C ILE A 61 6.88 2.26 11.37
N ASN A 62 6.28 2.25 10.18
CA ASN A 62 5.04 1.53 9.97
C ASN A 62 5.27 0.05 9.66
N HIS A 63 4.24 -0.77 9.86
CA HIS A 63 4.29 -2.22 9.59
C HIS A 63 4.62 -2.55 8.12
N HIS A 64 4.20 -1.72 7.17
CA HIS A 64 4.49 -1.93 5.75
C HIS A 64 5.98 -1.84 5.46
N LEU A 65 6.66 -0.83 6.01
CA LEU A 65 8.11 -0.70 5.83
C LEU A 65 8.85 -1.83 6.54
N PHE A 66 8.41 -2.23 7.72
CA PHE A 66 8.95 -3.37 8.44
C PHE A 66 8.83 -4.68 7.66
N CYS A 67 7.62 -5.01 7.17
CA CYS A 67 7.39 -6.21 6.37
C CYS A 67 8.11 -6.16 5.02
N ALA A 68 8.27 -4.98 4.41
CA ALA A 68 9.07 -4.81 3.20
C ALA A 68 10.54 -5.14 3.44
N ASP A 69 11.13 -4.67 4.55
CA ASP A 69 12.50 -5.00 4.93
C ASP A 69 12.67 -6.50 5.16
N MET A 70 11.75 -7.10 5.92
CA MET A 70 11.73 -8.56 6.12
C MET A 70 11.68 -9.33 4.79
N ALA A 71 10.90 -8.87 3.81
CA ALA A 71 10.79 -9.51 2.50
C ALA A 71 12.04 -9.31 1.63
N MET A 72 12.73 -8.19 1.76
CA MET A 72 13.95 -7.89 0.99
C MET A 72 15.19 -8.64 1.49
N LYS A 73 15.31 -8.89 2.78
CA LYS A 73 16.40 -9.68 3.37
C LYS A 73 16.50 -11.10 2.77
N GLU A 74 15.37 -11.67 2.34
CA GLU A 74 15.32 -12.97 1.66
C GLU A 74 16.04 -12.97 0.30
N THR A 75 16.05 -11.84 -0.39
CA THR A 75 16.62 -11.72 -1.73
C THR A 75 18.08 -11.31 -1.73
N GLY A 76 18.71 -11.13 -0.54
CA GLY A 76 20.09 -10.70 -0.41
C GLY A 76 20.34 -9.24 -0.81
N PHE A 77 19.28 -8.45 -1.03
CA PHE A 77 19.38 -7.01 -1.25
C PHE A 77 19.60 -6.27 0.07
N ALA A 78 20.26 -5.11 -0.01
CA ALA A 78 20.66 -4.30 1.13
C ALA A 78 19.53 -4.09 2.15
N GLU A 79 19.84 -4.24 3.43
CA GLU A 79 18.97 -3.97 4.56
C GLU A 79 18.44 -2.52 4.49
N LEU A 80 17.11 -2.36 4.64
CA LEU A 80 16.49 -1.04 4.73
C LEU A 80 16.59 -0.49 6.15
N LEU A 81 16.52 -1.39 7.13
CA LEU A 81 16.48 -1.08 8.55
C LEU A 81 17.69 -1.65 9.27
N PRO A 82 18.23 -0.95 10.30
CA PRO A 82 19.27 -1.50 11.16
C PRO A 82 18.77 -2.70 11.95
N GLY A 83 19.66 -3.58 12.38
CA GLY A 83 19.38 -4.58 13.39
C GLY A 83 18.89 -3.92 14.70
N ALA A 84 18.04 -4.61 15.45
CA ALA A 84 17.49 -4.12 16.70
C ALA A 84 17.53 -5.20 17.78
N ASP A 85 17.84 -4.79 19.03
CA ASP A 85 17.80 -5.68 20.20
C ASP A 85 16.35 -6.01 20.63
N ALA A 86 15.42 -5.10 20.33
CA ALA A 86 14.00 -5.28 20.60
C ALA A 86 13.13 -4.72 19.46
N ILE A 87 12.10 -5.46 19.08
CA ILE A 87 11.12 -5.09 18.08
C ILE A 87 9.75 -5.06 18.75
N ILE A 88 9.15 -3.87 18.82
CA ILE A 88 7.83 -3.66 19.41
C ILE A 88 6.85 -3.38 18.29
N LEU A 89 5.87 -4.26 18.12
CA LEU A 89 4.84 -4.18 17.09
C LEU A 89 3.52 -3.78 17.76
N ASP A 90 3.22 -2.50 17.70
CA ASP A 90 1.95 -1.97 18.20
C ASP A 90 0.84 -2.16 17.17
N GLU A 91 -0.41 -2.27 17.63
CA GLU A 91 -1.56 -2.65 16.79
C GLU A 91 -1.29 -3.93 15.97
N ALA A 92 -0.61 -4.88 16.60
CA ALA A 92 -0.11 -6.10 15.94
C ALA A 92 -1.22 -6.99 15.34
N HIS A 93 -2.48 -6.75 15.69
CA HIS A 93 -3.62 -7.43 15.07
C HIS A 93 -3.68 -7.27 13.54
N GLN A 94 -3.09 -6.19 13.00
CA GLN A 94 -3.02 -5.92 11.56
C GLN A 94 -1.86 -6.67 10.88
N LEU A 95 -0.86 -7.09 11.66
CA LEU A 95 0.38 -7.63 11.13
C LEU A 95 0.19 -8.87 10.22
N PRO A 96 -0.67 -9.85 10.53
CA PRO A 96 -0.89 -10.99 9.65
C PRO A 96 -1.38 -10.60 8.25
N GLU A 97 -2.25 -9.60 8.17
CA GLU A 97 -2.76 -9.11 6.87
C GLU A 97 -1.68 -8.32 6.11
N VAL A 98 -0.97 -7.43 6.78
CA VAL A 98 0.12 -6.67 6.18
C VAL A 98 1.22 -7.61 5.70
N ALA A 99 1.68 -8.54 6.54
CA ALA A 99 2.72 -9.50 6.19
C ALA A 99 2.34 -10.36 4.96
N SER A 100 1.07 -10.77 4.85
CA SER A 100 0.59 -11.56 3.71
C SER A 100 0.73 -10.82 2.38
N GLN A 101 0.66 -9.49 2.36
CA GLN A 101 0.86 -8.69 1.17
C GLN A 101 2.32 -8.68 0.72
N PHE A 102 3.28 -8.71 1.67
CA PHE A 102 4.71 -8.66 1.38
C PHE A 102 5.32 -10.05 1.12
N PHE A 103 4.79 -11.10 1.75
CA PHE A 103 5.24 -12.47 1.49
C PHE A 103 4.57 -13.08 0.24
N GLY A 104 3.59 -12.38 -0.33
CA GLY A 104 3.02 -12.68 -1.61
C GLY A 104 3.85 -12.15 -2.78
N LYS A 105 3.46 -12.54 -3.98
CA LYS A 105 3.98 -11.94 -5.22
C LYS A 105 2.83 -11.21 -5.92
N SER A 106 3.13 -10.04 -6.48
CA SER A 106 2.14 -9.27 -7.22
C SER A 106 2.74 -8.62 -8.46
N LEU A 107 1.86 -8.37 -9.44
CA LEU A 107 2.16 -7.62 -10.66
C LEU A 107 1.00 -6.69 -10.94
N SER A 108 1.27 -5.40 -11.10
CA SER A 108 0.27 -4.42 -11.49
C SER A 108 0.52 -3.86 -12.89
N GLY A 109 -0.57 -3.47 -13.56
CA GLY A 109 -0.46 -2.76 -14.84
C GLY A 109 0.38 -1.49 -14.72
N ARG A 110 0.33 -0.82 -13.56
CA ARG A 110 1.15 0.36 -13.27
C ARG A 110 2.65 0.10 -13.36
N GLN A 111 3.15 -1.00 -12.76
CA GLN A 111 4.57 -1.37 -12.81
C GLN A 111 5.05 -1.59 -14.24
N LEU A 112 4.23 -2.22 -15.08
CA LEU A 112 4.54 -2.42 -16.50
C LEU A 112 4.61 -1.10 -17.28
N LEU A 113 3.67 -0.17 -17.02
CA LEU A 113 3.65 1.15 -17.65
C LEU A 113 4.80 2.04 -17.15
N GLU A 114 5.21 1.93 -15.90
CA GLU A 114 6.38 2.62 -15.34
C GLU A 114 7.66 2.09 -16.00
N LEU A 115 7.83 0.76 -16.15
CA LEU A 115 8.95 0.19 -16.90
C LEU A 115 9.02 0.73 -18.33
N ALA A 116 7.89 0.77 -19.05
CA ALA A 116 7.84 1.30 -20.41
C ALA A 116 8.27 2.77 -20.46
N ARG A 117 7.75 3.59 -19.56
CA ARG A 117 8.05 5.02 -19.48
C ARG A 117 9.52 5.28 -19.14
N ASP A 118 10.05 4.60 -18.13
CA ASP A 118 11.44 4.74 -17.71
C ASP A 118 12.38 4.30 -18.83
N THR A 119 12.07 3.20 -19.52
CA THR A 119 12.83 2.74 -20.69
C THR A 119 12.91 3.81 -21.78
N VAL A 120 11.81 4.50 -22.08
CA VAL A 120 11.81 5.60 -23.08
C VAL A 120 12.67 6.78 -22.62
N VAL A 121 12.64 7.11 -21.33
CA VAL A 121 13.46 8.18 -20.76
C VAL A 121 14.94 7.82 -20.83
N GLU A 122 15.32 6.63 -20.38
CA GLU A 122 16.73 6.20 -20.36
C GLU A 122 17.26 5.93 -21.79
N GLN A 123 16.42 5.44 -22.70
CA GLN A 123 16.79 5.34 -24.11
C GLN A 123 17.18 6.71 -24.70
N SER A 124 16.48 7.76 -24.32
CA SER A 124 16.77 9.11 -24.78
C SER A 124 18.08 9.69 -24.21
N ARG A 125 18.56 9.14 -23.08
CA ARG A 125 19.80 9.56 -22.41
C ARG A 125 21.00 8.71 -22.83
N GLU A 126 20.82 7.39 -22.82
CA GLU A 126 21.90 6.41 -22.86
C GLU A 126 22.02 5.66 -24.21
N ALA A 127 20.91 5.63 -25.03
CA ALA A 127 20.87 4.83 -26.27
C ALA A 127 20.02 5.48 -27.37
N ARG A 128 20.31 6.74 -27.72
CA ARG A 128 19.54 7.54 -28.71
C ARG A 128 19.50 6.90 -30.10
N ASP A 129 20.53 6.16 -30.45
CA ASP A 129 20.67 5.42 -31.70
C ASP A 129 19.80 4.16 -31.76
N PHE A 130 19.27 3.70 -30.63
CA PHE A 130 18.51 2.44 -30.56
C PHE A 130 16.99 2.69 -30.50
N ALA A 131 16.43 3.16 -31.62
CA ALA A 131 15.01 3.48 -31.75
C ALA A 131 14.07 2.31 -31.50
N ALA A 132 14.50 1.07 -31.78
CA ALA A 132 13.72 -0.14 -31.55
C ALA A 132 13.31 -0.30 -30.07
N LEU A 133 14.15 0.14 -29.14
CA LEU A 133 13.86 0.06 -27.70
C LEU A 133 12.59 0.88 -27.34
N ARG A 134 12.47 2.09 -27.87
CA ARG A 134 11.26 2.92 -27.68
C ARG A 134 10.02 2.27 -28.32
N GLN A 135 10.15 1.68 -29.49
CA GLN A 135 9.04 1.01 -30.16
C GLN A 135 8.55 -0.20 -29.34
N ARG A 136 9.46 -0.97 -28.74
CA ARG A 136 9.12 -2.12 -27.88
C ARG A 136 8.46 -1.65 -26.59
N ALA A 137 8.99 -0.62 -25.94
CA ALA A 137 8.40 -0.04 -24.72
C ALA A 137 6.95 0.44 -24.96
N ASN A 138 6.70 1.13 -26.06
CA ASN A 138 5.36 1.64 -26.40
C ASN A 138 4.32 0.54 -26.68
N ARG A 139 4.72 -0.72 -26.90
CA ARG A 139 3.79 -1.84 -27.08
C ARG A 139 3.18 -2.33 -25.76
N LEU A 140 3.79 -2.01 -24.62
CA LEU A 140 3.24 -2.40 -23.32
C LEU A 140 1.93 -1.68 -22.99
N ASP A 141 1.81 -0.41 -23.34
CA ASP A 141 0.62 0.39 -23.00
C ASP A 141 -0.68 -0.23 -23.54
N PRO A 142 -0.82 -0.49 -24.86
CA PRO A 142 -2.02 -1.14 -25.40
C PRO A 142 -2.21 -2.56 -24.86
N ALA A 143 -1.15 -3.33 -24.60
CA ALA A 143 -1.26 -4.68 -24.07
C ALA A 143 -1.77 -4.69 -22.60
N VAL A 144 -1.30 -3.76 -21.78
CA VAL A 144 -1.79 -3.56 -20.42
C VAL A 144 -3.26 -3.14 -20.43
N ALA A 145 -3.65 -2.23 -21.33
CA ALA A 145 -5.04 -1.79 -21.47
C ALA A 145 -5.95 -2.93 -21.91
N ALA A 146 -5.52 -3.76 -22.87
CA ALA A 146 -6.28 -4.91 -23.34
C ALA A 146 -6.53 -5.94 -22.22
N LEU A 147 -5.50 -6.27 -21.43
CA LEU A 147 -5.69 -7.18 -20.30
C LEU A 147 -6.61 -6.56 -19.25
N ARG A 148 -6.47 -5.26 -18.97
CA ARG A 148 -7.36 -4.56 -18.04
C ARG A 148 -8.82 -4.65 -18.47
N GLU A 149 -9.11 -4.48 -19.73
CA GLU A 149 -10.46 -4.59 -20.29
C GLU A 149 -10.99 -6.03 -20.21
N ALA A 150 -10.18 -7.01 -20.58
CA ALA A 150 -10.53 -8.42 -20.53
C ALA A 150 -10.85 -8.93 -19.11
N LEU A 151 -10.28 -8.33 -18.05
CA LEU A 151 -10.56 -8.67 -16.66
C LEU A 151 -11.96 -8.23 -16.18
N GLY A 152 -12.69 -7.41 -16.97
CA GLY A 152 -14.08 -7.05 -16.71
C GLY A 152 -14.29 -5.75 -15.93
N PRO A 153 -15.34 -5.64 -15.07
CA PRO A 153 -15.77 -4.39 -14.46
C PRO A 153 -14.69 -3.60 -13.72
N ALA A 154 -14.92 -2.30 -13.56
CA ALA A 154 -13.93 -1.36 -13.01
C ALA A 154 -13.58 -1.58 -11.54
N GLU A 155 -14.45 -2.21 -10.77
CA GLU A 155 -14.20 -2.54 -9.35
C GLU A 155 -14.58 -4.00 -9.12
N ARG A 156 -13.59 -4.87 -9.23
CA ARG A 156 -13.76 -6.30 -9.04
C ARG A 156 -12.54 -6.89 -8.36
N ARG A 157 -12.78 -7.72 -7.35
CA ARG A 157 -11.79 -8.60 -6.72
C ARG A 157 -12.31 -10.02 -6.79
N ALA A 158 -11.56 -10.93 -7.43
CA ALA A 158 -12.00 -12.30 -7.61
C ALA A 158 -10.82 -13.28 -7.73
N PRO A 159 -11.04 -14.57 -7.46
CA PRO A 159 -10.06 -15.61 -7.73
C PRO A 159 -9.66 -15.65 -9.20
N TRP A 160 -8.37 -15.81 -9.47
CA TRP A 160 -7.82 -15.89 -10.84
C TRP A 160 -8.49 -16.97 -11.70
N ARG A 161 -8.85 -18.10 -11.10
CA ARG A 161 -9.52 -19.23 -11.78
C ARG A 161 -10.83 -18.85 -12.49
N GLU A 162 -11.51 -17.80 -12.06
CA GLU A 162 -12.77 -17.35 -12.68
C GLU A 162 -12.58 -16.76 -14.06
N VAL A 163 -11.39 -16.23 -14.35
CA VAL A 163 -11.09 -15.53 -15.60
C VAL A 163 -10.01 -16.21 -16.44
N ALA A 164 -9.15 -17.03 -15.85
CA ALA A 164 -8.02 -17.67 -16.51
C ALA A 164 -8.39 -18.51 -17.75
N GLY A 165 -9.61 -19.06 -17.77
CA GLY A 165 -10.13 -19.84 -18.88
C GLY A 165 -10.76 -19.04 -20.01
N GLN A 166 -11.01 -17.77 -19.84
CA GLN A 166 -11.70 -16.92 -20.81
C GLN A 166 -10.79 -16.61 -22.01
N PRO A 167 -11.28 -16.76 -23.26
CA PRO A 167 -10.47 -16.52 -24.45
C PRO A 167 -9.87 -15.10 -24.49
N ALA A 168 -10.67 -14.08 -24.20
CA ALA A 168 -10.21 -12.68 -24.21
C ALA A 168 -9.06 -12.42 -23.19
N VAL A 169 -9.10 -13.08 -22.02
CA VAL A 169 -8.02 -12.97 -21.01
C VAL A 169 -6.77 -13.69 -21.51
N ARG A 170 -6.89 -14.87 -22.11
CA ARG A 170 -5.74 -15.60 -22.67
C ARG A 170 -5.06 -14.82 -23.79
N GLU A 171 -5.83 -14.34 -24.75
CA GLU A 171 -5.32 -13.56 -25.88
C GLU A 171 -4.61 -12.29 -25.41
N SER A 172 -5.18 -11.58 -24.44
CA SER A 172 -4.55 -10.38 -23.88
C SER A 172 -3.33 -10.68 -23.01
N LEU A 173 -3.28 -11.83 -22.33
CA LEU A 173 -2.08 -12.30 -21.63
C LEU A 173 -0.95 -12.67 -22.61
N ASP A 174 -1.27 -13.37 -23.68
CA ASP A 174 -0.29 -13.72 -24.71
C ASP A 174 0.28 -12.47 -25.39
N ALA A 175 -0.58 -11.48 -25.66
CA ALA A 175 -0.15 -10.18 -26.18
C ALA A 175 0.72 -9.43 -25.21
N LEU A 176 0.37 -9.40 -23.91
CA LEU A 176 1.17 -8.76 -22.85
C LEU A 176 2.52 -9.48 -22.68
N GLY A 177 2.52 -10.80 -22.59
CA GLY A 177 3.73 -11.61 -22.52
C GLY A 177 4.68 -11.34 -23.69
N GLY A 178 4.14 -11.39 -24.93
CA GLY A 178 4.93 -11.08 -26.12
C GLY A 178 5.47 -9.65 -26.18
N ALA A 179 4.70 -8.66 -25.71
CA ALA A 179 5.16 -7.28 -25.63
C ALA A 179 6.29 -7.10 -24.58
N LEU A 180 6.14 -7.73 -23.41
CA LEU A 180 7.12 -7.70 -22.33
C LEU A 180 8.42 -8.44 -22.72
N ASP A 181 8.32 -9.61 -23.35
CA ASP A 181 9.47 -10.37 -23.82
C ASP A 181 10.22 -9.62 -24.92
N GLY A 182 9.50 -9.01 -25.86
CA GLY A 182 10.12 -8.17 -26.88
C GLY A 182 10.84 -6.96 -26.31
N LEU A 183 10.31 -6.34 -25.26
CA LEU A 183 10.98 -5.25 -24.54
C LEU A 183 12.21 -5.75 -23.80
N ARG A 184 12.08 -6.89 -23.09
CA ARG A 184 13.17 -7.52 -22.33
C ARG A 184 14.38 -7.84 -23.18
N GLN A 185 14.16 -8.43 -24.38
CA GLN A 185 15.24 -8.71 -25.33
C GLN A 185 15.97 -7.42 -25.76
N ALA A 186 15.22 -6.37 -26.11
CA ALA A 186 15.84 -5.10 -26.48
C ALA A 186 16.57 -4.43 -25.31
N LEU A 187 16.08 -4.56 -24.09
CA LEU A 187 16.77 -4.08 -22.88
C LEU A 187 18.06 -4.85 -22.62
N GLN A 188 18.11 -6.17 -22.82
CA GLN A 188 19.32 -6.97 -22.70
C GLN A 188 20.44 -6.50 -23.66
N GLU A 189 20.06 -6.16 -24.92
CA GLU A 189 21.01 -5.62 -25.91
C GLU A 189 21.53 -4.23 -25.50
N ALA A 190 20.73 -3.45 -24.78
CA ALA A 190 21.02 -2.08 -24.40
C ALA A 190 21.61 -1.92 -22.99
N ALA A 191 21.55 -2.94 -22.14
CA ALA A 191 21.86 -2.87 -20.71
C ALA A 191 23.24 -2.31 -20.39
N GLN A 192 24.24 -2.66 -21.22
CA GLN A 192 25.63 -2.20 -21.01
C GLN A 192 25.88 -0.74 -21.38
N ARG A 193 24.90 -0.04 -21.99
CA ARG A 193 25.05 1.34 -22.45
C ARG A 193 24.91 2.36 -21.34
N GLY A 194 24.27 1.98 -20.20
CA GLY A 194 24.14 2.83 -19.04
C GLY A 194 23.38 2.20 -17.89
N LYS A 195 23.54 2.77 -16.70
CA LYS A 195 22.95 2.26 -15.45
C LYS A 195 21.42 2.32 -15.42
N GLY A 196 20.82 3.30 -16.07
CA GLY A 196 19.38 3.40 -16.20
C GLY A 196 18.79 2.26 -17.02
N LEU A 197 19.43 1.91 -18.15
CA LEU A 197 19.02 0.80 -18.99
C LEU A 197 19.29 -0.57 -18.33
N GLU A 198 20.40 -0.71 -17.60
CA GLU A 198 20.68 -1.90 -16.80
C GLU A 198 19.59 -2.14 -15.74
N SER A 199 19.17 -1.09 -15.05
CA SER A 199 18.06 -1.14 -14.07
C SER A 199 16.73 -1.52 -14.74
N CYS A 200 16.41 -0.93 -15.89
CA CYS A 200 15.22 -1.30 -16.66
C CYS A 200 15.26 -2.78 -17.11
N CYS A 201 16.44 -3.27 -17.52
CA CYS A 201 16.61 -4.68 -17.91
C CYS A 201 16.31 -5.63 -16.75
N ARG A 202 16.87 -5.40 -15.58
CA ARG A 202 16.62 -6.21 -14.37
C ARG A 202 15.14 -6.18 -13.97
N ARG A 203 14.50 -5.01 -14.02
CA ARG A 203 13.06 -4.86 -13.73
C ARG A 203 12.20 -5.61 -14.76
N GLY A 204 12.56 -5.54 -16.04
CA GLY A 204 11.87 -6.29 -17.09
C GLY A 204 11.93 -7.79 -16.89
N GLU A 205 13.07 -8.30 -16.45
CA GLU A 205 13.27 -9.71 -16.10
C GLU A 205 12.37 -10.12 -14.93
N ASP A 206 12.37 -9.35 -13.82
CA ASP A 206 11.55 -9.62 -12.63
C ASP A 206 10.05 -9.58 -12.96
N LEU A 207 9.58 -8.60 -13.73
CA LEU A 207 8.17 -8.50 -14.11
C LEU A 207 7.74 -9.66 -15.03
N ALA A 208 8.60 -10.13 -15.93
CA ALA A 208 8.32 -11.29 -16.76
C ALA A 208 8.23 -12.58 -15.93
N GLN A 209 9.13 -12.79 -14.98
CA GLN A 209 9.07 -13.91 -14.05
C GLN A 209 7.81 -13.89 -13.20
N ARG A 210 7.43 -12.70 -12.68
CA ARG A 210 6.19 -12.54 -11.91
C ARG A 210 4.95 -12.82 -12.76
N LEU A 211 4.90 -12.32 -13.99
CA LEU A 211 3.78 -12.60 -14.89
C LEU A 211 3.63 -14.11 -15.12
N ALA A 212 4.70 -14.80 -15.43
CA ALA A 212 4.69 -16.26 -15.63
C ALA A 212 4.23 -17.02 -14.37
N LEU A 213 4.70 -16.62 -13.18
CA LEU A 213 4.31 -17.22 -11.89
C LEU A 213 2.82 -17.00 -11.60
N LEU A 214 2.31 -15.79 -11.81
CA LEU A 214 0.95 -15.40 -11.48
C LEU A 214 -0.10 -16.00 -12.43
N THR A 215 0.27 -16.26 -13.68
CA THR A 215 -0.64 -16.75 -14.74
C THR A 215 -0.41 -18.21 -15.13
N GLY A 216 0.70 -18.81 -14.72
CA GLY A 216 1.08 -20.19 -15.02
C GLY A 216 0.11 -21.24 -14.46
N ALA A 217 0.20 -22.47 -14.94
CA ALA A 217 -0.69 -23.58 -14.57
C ALA A 217 -0.38 -24.22 -13.21
N GLU A 218 0.83 -24.02 -12.67
CA GLU A 218 1.22 -24.63 -11.39
C GLU A 218 0.43 -24.07 -10.22
N ASN A 219 -0.35 -24.91 -9.59
CA ASN A 219 -0.98 -24.62 -8.29
C ASN A 219 0.03 -24.94 -7.19
N ALA A 220 0.71 -23.93 -6.67
CA ALA A 220 1.37 -24.06 -5.38
C ALA A 220 0.26 -24.33 -4.33
N ARG A 221 0.32 -25.49 -3.64
CA ARG A 221 -0.76 -26.03 -2.83
C ARG A 221 -1.23 -25.09 -1.71
N ASP A 222 -0.37 -24.16 -1.29
CA ASP A 222 -0.62 -23.26 -0.14
C ASP A 222 -0.73 -21.78 -0.54
N THR A 223 -1.15 -21.50 -1.77
CA THR A 223 -1.30 -20.13 -2.25
C THR A 223 -2.62 -19.91 -2.97
N VAL A 224 -3.13 -18.67 -2.91
CA VAL A 224 -4.30 -18.23 -3.67
C VAL A 224 -3.86 -17.22 -4.72
N ARG A 225 -4.25 -17.48 -5.98
CA ARG A 225 -4.16 -16.50 -7.07
C ARG A 225 -5.46 -15.74 -7.18
N TRP A 226 -5.36 -14.43 -7.19
CA TRP A 226 -6.50 -13.54 -7.33
C TRP A 226 -6.11 -12.30 -8.11
N PHE A 227 -7.10 -11.56 -8.58
CA PHE A 227 -6.89 -10.29 -9.24
C PHE A 227 -7.83 -9.23 -8.67
N GLU A 228 -7.41 -8.00 -8.83
CA GLU A 228 -8.22 -6.82 -8.50
C GLU A 228 -8.15 -5.83 -9.66
N THR A 229 -9.30 -5.23 -9.96
CA THR A 229 -9.41 -4.13 -10.91
C THR A 229 -9.94 -2.90 -10.21
N ARG A 230 -9.32 -1.74 -10.46
CA ARG A 230 -9.74 -0.47 -9.89
C ARG A 230 -9.59 0.64 -10.94
N GLY A 231 -10.74 1.17 -11.43
CA GLY A 231 -10.72 2.11 -12.53
C GLY A 231 -9.99 1.51 -13.75
N SER A 232 -8.98 2.17 -14.27
CA SER A 232 -8.11 1.72 -15.36
C SER A 232 -6.94 0.82 -14.91
N ALA A 233 -6.79 0.56 -13.61
CA ALA A 233 -5.72 -0.26 -13.07
C ALA A 233 -6.16 -1.71 -12.84
N PHE A 234 -5.17 -2.62 -12.83
CA PHE A 234 -5.32 -3.99 -12.34
C PHE A 234 -4.10 -4.42 -11.54
N THR A 235 -4.30 -5.40 -10.68
CA THR A 235 -3.23 -6.11 -9.96
C THR A 235 -3.53 -7.60 -9.98
N LEU A 236 -2.56 -8.40 -10.36
CA LEU A 236 -2.55 -9.86 -10.20
C LEU A 236 -1.76 -10.18 -8.94
N SER A 237 -2.24 -11.11 -8.12
CA SER A 237 -1.62 -11.43 -6.84
C SER A 237 -1.60 -12.95 -6.59
N LEU A 238 -0.51 -13.40 -6.00
CA LEU A 238 -0.32 -14.73 -5.43
C LEU A 238 -0.07 -14.54 -3.94
N THR A 239 -1.01 -14.94 -3.10
CA THR A 239 -0.93 -14.75 -1.65
C THR A 239 -0.80 -16.12 -0.97
N PRO A 240 0.19 -16.33 -0.07
CA PRO A 240 0.24 -17.52 0.75
C PRO A 240 -1.01 -17.63 1.62
N LEU A 241 -1.57 -18.83 1.76
CA LEU A 241 -2.69 -19.11 2.67
C LEU A 241 -2.24 -19.06 4.12
N ASP A 242 -1.01 -19.50 4.36
CA ASP A 242 -0.38 -19.49 5.67
C ASP A 242 0.94 -18.71 5.59
N ILE A 243 1.03 -17.65 6.39
CA ILE A 243 2.25 -16.84 6.51
C ILE A 243 3.12 -17.26 7.68
N ALA A 244 2.60 -18.12 8.57
CA ALA A 244 3.27 -18.50 9.81
C ALA A 244 4.67 -19.07 9.59
N PRO A 245 4.91 -20.00 8.65
CA PRO A 245 6.26 -20.52 8.41
C PRO A 245 7.24 -19.43 7.94
N ALA A 246 6.79 -18.56 7.03
CA ALA A 246 7.62 -17.49 6.50
C ALA A 246 7.92 -16.42 7.56
N PHE A 247 6.93 -16.03 8.36
CA PHE A 247 7.11 -15.04 9.41
C PHE A 247 8.02 -15.57 10.52
N ARG A 248 7.79 -16.80 10.95
CA ARG A 248 8.62 -17.48 11.96
C ARG A 248 10.08 -17.58 11.52
N GLY A 249 10.35 -18.06 10.31
CA GLY A 249 11.73 -18.15 9.80
C GLY A 249 12.46 -16.81 9.89
N ARG A 250 11.75 -15.71 9.60
CA ARG A 250 12.33 -14.37 9.69
C ARG A 250 12.55 -13.87 11.10
N MET A 251 11.71 -14.26 12.04
CA MET A 251 11.95 -13.98 13.45
C MET A 251 13.20 -14.71 13.95
N GLU A 252 13.40 -15.96 13.51
CA GLU A 252 14.57 -16.77 13.87
C GLU A 252 15.87 -16.18 13.28
N ASP A 253 15.82 -15.58 12.09
CA ASP A 253 16.95 -14.89 11.45
C ASP A 253 17.28 -13.54 12.10
N GLN A 254 16.40 -12.99 12.91
CA GLN A 254 16.56 -11.69 13.54
C GLN A 254 16.55 -11.82 15.07
N PRO A 255 17.73 -12.04 15.67
CA PRO A 255 17.85 -12.20 17.12
C PRO A 255 17.42 -10.91 17.83
N GLY A 256 16.74 -11.06 18.95
CA GLY A 256 16.24 -9.95 19.76
C GLY A 256 14.91 -10.29 20.44
N ALA A 257 14.43 -9.36 21.26
CA ALA A 257 13.14 -9.49 21.90
C ALA A 257 12.01 -9.01 20.96
N TRP A 258 10.96 -9.83 20.83
CA TRP A 258 9.78 -9.49 20.05
C TRP A 258 8.59 -9.23 20.99
N VAL A 259 7.99 -8.06 20.88
CA VAL A 259 6.83 -7.65 21.68
C VAL A 259 5.69 -7.30 20.74
N PHE A 260 4.55 -7.96 20.90
CA PHE A 260 3.34 -7.70 20.12
C PHE A 260 2.30 -7.08 21.05
N THR A 261 1.83 -5.87 20.71
CA THR A 261 0.83 -5.16 21.50
C THR A 261 -0.39 -4.80 20.65
N SER A 262 -1.58 -4.92 21.22
CA SER A 262 -2.81 -4.39 20.63
C SER A 262 -3.95 -4.51 21.64
N ALA A 263 -5.02 -3.75 21.40
CA ALA A 263 -6.27 -3.89 22.16
C ALA A 263 -7.05 -5.18 21.82
N THR A 264 -6.75 -5.87 20.70
CA THR A 264 -7.59 -6.92 20.11
C THR A 264 -6.82 -8.20 19.72
N LEU A 265 -5.73 -8.55 20.43
CA LEU A 265 -4.99 -9.80 20.15
C LEU A 265 -5.66 -11.03 20.73
N ALA A 266 -6.34 -10.89 21.86
CA ALA A 266 -6.99 -12.00 22.53
C ALA A 266 -8.36 -12.31 21.93
N VAL A 267 -8.64 -13.60 21.73
CA VAL A 267 -9.99 -14.12 21.47
C VAL A 267 -10.47 -14.82 22.74
N GLY A 268 -11.47 -14.24 23.39
CA GLY A 268 -11.85 -14.65 24.74
C GLY A 268 -10.72 -14.39 25.74
N GLN A 269 -10.10 -15.47 26.25
CA GLN A 269 -9.01 -15.39 27.24
C GLN A 269 -7.65 -15.81 26.66
N THR A 270 -7.58 -16.21 25.39
CA THR A 270 -6.37 -16.79 24.80
C THR A 270 -5.81 -15.95 23.65
N PHE A 271 -4.51 -16.03 23.42
CA PHE A 271 -3.78 -15.43 22.31
C PHE A 271 -3.46 -16.44 21.21
N GLU A 272 -3.92 -17.68 21.33
CA GLU A 272 -3.60 -18.80 20.44
C GLU A 272 -3.91 -18.49 18.97
N HIS A 273 -5.04 -17.82 18.70
CA HIS A 273 -5.41 -17.48 17.33
C HIS A 273 -4.39 -16.55 16.67
N PHE A 274 -3.94 -15.52 17.39
CA PHE A 274 -2.93 -14.59 16.90
C PHE A 274 -1.56 -15.29 16.76
N ALA A 275 -1.15 -16.03 17.77
CA ALA A 275 0.11 -16.78 17.79
C ALA A 275 0.18 -17.79 16.62
N ALA A 276 -0.88 -18.55 16.39
CA ALA A 276 -0.95 -19.51 15.29
C ALA A 276 -0.82 -18.83 13.93
N ARG A 277 -1.45 -17.67 13.73
CA ARG A 277 -1.38 -16.93 12.47
C ARG A 277 0.01 -16.39 12.12
N LEU A 278 0.86 -16.14 13.11
CA LEU A 278 2.24 -15.69 12.93
C LEU A 278 3.28 -16.79 13.14
N GLY A 279 2.85 -17.99 13.54
CA GLY A 279 3.75 -19.13 13.80
C GLY A 279 4.61 -18.96 15.05
N LEU A 280 4.10 -18.26 16.07
CA LEU A 280 4.82 -18.07 17.33
C LEU A 280 4.82 -19.38 18.13
N PRO A 281 6.01 -20.03 18.36
CA PRO A 281 6.04 -21.34 19.01
C PRO A 281 5.79 -21.24 20.52
N ASP A 282 6.51 -20.33 21.17
CA ASP A 282 6.45 -20.06 22.59
C ASP A 282 6.34 -18.56 22.81
N TYR A 283 5.48 -18.15 23.71
CA TYR A 283 5.28 -16.73 24.03
C TYR A 283 4.80 -16.54 25.46
N ASP A 284 5.25 -15.47 26.09
CA ASP A 284 4.67 -14.98 27.33
C ASP A 284 3.48 -14.08 26.99
N ALA A 285 2.38 -14.25 27.68
CA ALA A 285 1.16 -13.50 27.43
C ALA A 285 0.75 -12.66 28.63
N LEU A 286 0.47 -11.38 28.40
CA LEU A 286 -0.05 -10.46 29.39
C LEU A 286 -1.32 -9.81 28.89
N ARG A 287 -2.39 -9.92 29.64
CA ARG A 287 -3.65 -9.20 29.38
C ARG A 287 -3.91 -8.20 30.49
N LEU A 288 -4.13 -6.97 30.10
CA LEU A 288 -4.47 -5.88 31.00
C LEU A 288 -5.89 -5.40 30.68
N ASP A 289 -6.68 -5.17 31.70
CA ASP A 289 -8.00 -4.57 31.53
C ASP A 289 -7.88 -3.07 31.24
N SER A 290 -8.91 -2.53 30.56
CA SER A 290 -8.96 -1.10 30.28
C SER A 290 -9.02 -0.29 31.58
N PRO A 291 -8.25 0.83 31.68
CA PRO A 291 -8.37 1.76 32.80
C PRO A 291 -9.68 2.59 32.74
N PHE A 292 -10.40 2.54 31.65
CA PHE A 292 -11.64 3.32 31.46
C PHE A 292 -12.86 2.53 31.96
N ASP A 293 -13.67 3.15 32.79
CA ASP A 293 -14.98 2.62 33.20
C ASP A 293 -16.02 2.87 32.09
N PHE A 294 -16.01 2.01 31.06
CA PHE A 294 -16.92 2.10 29.94
C PHE A 294 -18.39 1.96 30.37
N ALA A 295 -18.67 1.11 31.33
CA ALA A 295 -20.04 0.88 31.81
C ALA A 295 -20.68 2.17 32.34
N ARG A 296 -19.88 3.02 32.98
CA ARG A 296 -20.34 4.29 33.56
C ARG A 296 -20.22 5.47 32.59
N ASN A 297 -19.16 5.50 31.76
CA ASN A 297 -18.79 6.70 31.01
C ASN A 297 -19.09 6.61 29.52
N THR A 298 -19.66 5.48 29.04
CA THR A 298 -19.91 5.29 27.62
C THR A 298 -21.35 4.90 27.35
N LEU A 299 -21.93 5.48 26.32
CA LEU A 299 -23.23 5.11 25.78
C LEU A 299 -23.04 4.63 24.33
N LEU A 300 -23.29 3.36 24.06
CA LEU A 300 -23.36 2.85 22.70
C LEU A 300 -24.79 3.09 22.17
N TYR A 301 -24.91 3.94 21.17
CA TYR A 301 -26.18 4.20 20.50
C TYR A 301 -26.17 3.59 19.10
N GLN A 302 -27.13 2.73 18.85
CA GLN A 302 -27.32 2.07 17.56
C GLN A 302 -28.71 2.49 17.03
N PRO A 303 -28.75 3.45 16.06
CA PRO A 303 -30.03 3.94 15.55
C PRO A 303 -30.79 2.81 14.84
N PRO A 304 -32.08 2.63 15.15
CA PRO A 304 -32.92 1.64 14.48
C PRO A 304 -33.25 2.10 13.05
N GLY A 305 -33.47 1.13 12.15
CA GLY A 305 -34.00 1.41 10.82
C GLY A 305 -32.98 1.93 9.79
N LEU A 306 -31.67 1.86 10.08
CA LEU A 306 -30.67 2.14 9.05
C LEU A 306 -30.73 1.07 7.94
N PRO A 307 -30.59 1.48 6.66
CA PRO A 307 -30.47 0.54 5.55
C PRO A 307 -29.19 -0.29 5.66
N ASP A 308 -29.06 -1.27 4.77
CA ASP A 308 -27.81 -2.04 4.67
C ASP A 308 -26.63 -1.12 4.37
N PRO A 309 -25.46 -1.30 5.01
CA PRO A 309 -24.27 -0.49 4.74
C PRO A 309 -23.83 -0.45 3.26
N ALA A 310 -24.21 -1.44 2.45
CA ALA A 310 -23.96 -1.45 1.02
C ALA A 310 -25.02 -0.70 0.19
N ALA A 311 -26.13 -0.28 0.79
CA ALA A 311 -27.19 0.45 0.11
C ALA A 311 -26.74 1.87 -0.29
N PRO A 312 -27.19 2.37 -1.45
CA PRO A 312 -26.80 3.71 -1.93
C PRO A 312 -27.20 4.86 -1.01
N ASP A 313 -28.28 4.70 -0.27
CA ASP A 313 -28.85 5.69 0.65
C ASP A 313 -28.33 5.58 2.09
N TYR A 314 -27.42 4.63 2.36
CA TYR A 314 -26.89 4.40 3.71
C TYR A 314 -26.23 5.64 4.31
N THR A 315 -25.37 6.35 3.56
CA THR A 315 -24.68 7.54 4.05
C THR A 315 -25.67 8.64 4.43
N ALA A 316 -26.70 8.85 3.61
CA ALA A 316 -27.74 9.84 3.88
C ALA A 316 -28.54 9.49 5.14
N ALA A 317 -28.96 8.24 5.29
CA ALA A 317 -29.68 7.78 6.48
C ALA A 317 -28.82 7.89 7.75
N LEU A 318 -27.52 7.59 7.66
CA LEU A 318 -26.57 7.73 8.77
C LEU A 318 -26.40 9.18 9.18
N VAL A 319 -26.29 10.10 8.22
CA VAL A 319 -26.21 11.55 8.49
C VAL A 319 -27.46 12.03 9.21
N GLU A 320 -28.67 11.67 8.73
CA GLU A 320 -29.93 12.03 9.41
C GLU A 320 -29.98 11.50 10.84
N ALA A 321 -29.59 10.25 11.07
CA ALA A 321 -29.55 9.65 12.39
C ALA A 321 -28.48 10.28 13.32
N SER A 322 -27.45 10.89 12.76
CA SER A 322 -26.39 11.56 13.53
C SER A 322 -26.77 12.97 14.02
N LEU A 323 -27.69 13.69 13.34
CA LEU A 323 -28.04 15.06 13.68
C LEU A 323 -28.51 15.25 15.13
N PRO A 324 -29.42 14.43 15.67
CA PRO A 324 -29.80 14.53 17.06
C PRO A 324 -28.66 14.32 18.06
N VAL A 325 -27.71 13.42 17.70
CA VAL A 325 -26.53 13.14 18.52
C VAL A 325 -25.58 14.34 18.51
N LEU A 326 -25.35 14.94 17.34
CA LEU A 326 -24.54 16.14 17.18
C LEU A 326 -25.15 17.34 17.96
N ALA A 327 -26.44 17.47 17.93
CA ALA A 327 -27.13 18.49 18.73
C ALA A 327 -26.99 18.27 20.24
N ALA A 328 -27.16 17.02 20.70
CA ALA A 328 -27.00 16.64 22.09
C ALA A 328 -25.54 16.84 22.60
N SER A 329 -24.56 16.52 21.79
CA SER A 329 -23.13 16.72 22.11
C SER A 329 -22.65 18.17 21.93
N ARG A 330 -23.46 19.02 21.32
CA ARG A 330 -23.13 20.40 20.93
C ARG A 330 -21.88 20.47 20.05
N GLY A 331 -21.88 19.71 18.97
CA GLY A 331 -20.68 19.39 18.23
C GLY A 331 -19.78 18.44 19.04
N ARG A 332 -18.50 18.71 19.13
CA ARG A 332 -17.50 17.88 19.84
C ARG A 332 -17.52 16.43 19.38
N ALA A 333 -17.67 16.21 18.11
CA ALA A 333 -17.88 14.89 17.53
C ALA A 333 -16.90 14.62 16.40
N PHE A 334 -16.55 13.34 16.26
CA PHE A 334 -15.89 12.83 15.07
C PHE A 334 -16.86 11.92 14.33
N LEU A 335 -17.08 12.21 13.05
CA LEU A 335 -17.75 11.31 12.13
C LEU A 335 -16.66 10.54 11.36
N LEU A 336 -16.60 9.23 11.59
CA LEU A 336 -15.56 8.37 11.00
C LEU A 336 -16.10 7.61 9.80
N PHE A 337 -15.39 7.67 8.68
CA PHE A 337 -15.77 7.01 7.43
C PHE A 337 -14.69 6.05 6.97
N THR A 338 -15.10 4.94 6.36
CA THR A 338 -14.19 3.94 5.76
C THR A 338 -13.79 4.29 4.32
N SER A 339 -14.40 5.31 3.71
CA SER A 339 -14.07 5.75 2.36
C SER A 339 -14.17 7.26 2.19
N TYR A 340 -13.31 7.83 1.37
CA TYR A 340 -13.40 9.24 1.00
C TYR A 340 -14.70 9.59 0.26
N ARG A 341 -15.31 8.65 -0.46
CA ARG A 341 -16.60 8.84 -1.12
C ARG A 341 -17.68 9.14 -0.10
N ALA A 342 -17.82 8.29 0.91
CA ALA A 342 -18.81 8.49 1.97
C ALA A 342 -18.54 9.76 2.80
N LEU A 343 -17.26 10.09 3.06
CA LEU A 343 -16.86 11.31 3.72
C LEU A 343 -17.33 12.56 2.95
N ARG A 344 -17.08 12.62 1.63
CA ARG A 344 -17.50 13.75 0.79
C ARG A 344 -19.01 13.86 0.62
N GLU A 345 -19.69 12.72 0.53
CA GLU A 345 -21.15 12.67 0.52
C GLU A 345 -21.73 13.22 1.83
N ALA A 346 -21.21 12.80 2.97
CA ALA A 346 -21.64 13.29 4.28
C ALA A 346 -21.32 14.78 4.47
N GLU A 347 -20.17 15.27 4.02
CA GLU A 347 -19.82 16.69 3.99
C GLU A 347 -20.90 17.49 3.28
N SER A 348 -21.24 17.11 2.04
CA SER A 348 -22.27 17.78 1.24
C SER A 348 -23.66 17.76 1.90
N LEU A 349 -24.02 16.65 2.59
CA LEU A 349 -25.28 16.51 3.28
C LEU A 349 -25.35 17.32 4.59
N LEU A 350 -24.22 17.59 5.22
CA LEU A 350 -24.13 18.35 6.47
C LEU A 350 -23.95 19.87 6.24
N GLU A 351 -23.50 20.26 5.04
CA GLU A 351 -23.25 21.65 4.69
C GLU A 351 -24.53 22.51 4.90
N GLY A 352 -24.39 23.59 5.67
CA GLY A 352 -25.52 24.49 6.00
C GLY A 352 -26.58 23.91 6.94
N ARG A 353 -26.40 22.70 7.49
CA ARG A 353 -27.33 22.04 8.40
C ARG A 353 -26.87 22.00 9.86
N LEU A 354 -25.62 22.34 10.12
CA LEU A 354 -25.03 22.35 11.44
C LEU A 354 -24.84 23.78 11.94
N ASP A 355 -25.16 23.99 13.21
CA ASP A 355 -24.81 25.23 13.94
C ASP A 355 -23.35 25.20 14.45
N TYR A 356 -22.57 24.21 14.02
CA TYR A 356 -21.21 23.95 14.48
C TYR A 356 -20.22 24.00 13.29
N PRO A 357 -18.96 24.44 13.52
CA PRO A 357 -17.93 24.38 12.49
C PRO A 357 -17.70 22.94 12.00
N LEU A 358 -17.76 22.74 10.67
CA LEU A 358 -17.46 21.46 10.04
C LEU A 358 -15.98 21.48 9.58
N LEU A 359 -15.20 20.48 10.02
CA LEU A 359 -13.80 20.32 9.69
C LEU A 359 -13.60 19.03 8.92
N VAL A 360 -13.23 19.12 7.65
CA VAL A 360 -13.19 17.95 6.74
C VAL A 360 -11.77 17.50 6.46
N GLN A 361 -11.51 16.21 6.63
CA GLN A 361 -10.20 15.62 6.32
C GLN A 361 -9.88 15.74 4.83
N GLY A 362 -8.66 16.20 4.54
CA GLY A 362 -8.18 16.41 3.17
C GLY A 362 -8.25 17.87 2.69
N GLU A 363 -8.94 18.76 3.40
CA GLU A 363 -8.93 20.21 3.09
C GLU A 363 -7.64 20.90 3.58
N ARG A 364 -7.12 20.43 4.70
CA ARG A 364 -5.89 20.94 5.34
C ARG A 364 -5.07 19.80 5.93
N PRO A 365 -3.80 20.03 6.28
CA PRO A 365 -3.00 19.06 7.02
C PRO A 365 -3.70 18.60 8.31
N LYS A 366 -3.72 17.28 8.57
CA LYS A 366 -4.40 16.66 9.71
C LYS A 366 -4.05 17.34 11.05
N ALA A 367 -2.79 17.68 11.28
CA ALA A 367 -2.35 18.35 12.49
C ALA A 367 -2.99 19.73 12.68
N ALA A 368 -3.21 20.49 11.60
CA ALA A 368 -3.88 21.78 11.63
C ALA A 368 -5.37 21.65 11.96
N LEU A 369 -6.07 20.67 11.35
CA LEU A 369 -7.47 20.37 11.63
C LEU A 369 -7.67 19.95 13.09
N LEU A 370 -6.82 19.07 13.64
CA LEU A 370 -6.91 18.64 15.03
C LEU A 370 -6.64 19.77 16.02
N ARG A 371 -5.73 20.70 15.71
CA ARG A 371 -5.50 21.90 16.51
C ARG A 371 -6.73 22.77 16.52
N GLN A 372 -7.28 23.08 15.35
CA GLN A 372 -8.48 23.88 15.20
C GLN A 372 -9.69 23.25 15.91
N PHE A 373 -9.87 21.93 15.81
CA PHE A 373 -10.91 21.19 16.53
C PHE A 373 -10.84 21.41 18.05
N ARG A 374 -9.61 21.35 18.62
CA ARG A 374 -9.39 21.58 20.06
C ARG A 374 -9.64 23.02 20.46
N GLU A 375 -9.22 23.98 19.63
CA GLU A 375 -9.40 25.42 19.89
C GLU A 375 -10.87 25.84 19.84
N LEU A 376 -11.64 25.33 18.88
CA LEU A 376 -13.06 25.63 18.72
C LEU A 376 -13.92 25.01 19.82
N GLY A 377 -13.60 23.82 20.28
CA GLY A 377 -14.29 23.11 21.36
C GLY A 377 -15.73 22.68 21.07
N ASN A 378 -16.27 22.96 19.87
CA ASN A 378 -17.62 22.61 19.43
C ASN A 378 -17.69 22.19 17.96
N ALA A 379 -16.57 21.88 17.33
CA ALA A 379 -16.53 21.46 15.93
C ALA A 379 -16.96 19.98 15.73
N VAL A 380 -17.29 19.66 14.50
CA VAL A 380 -17.58 18.32 14.00
C VAL A 380 -16.57 17.96 12.93
#